data_3e87717033bc8e1a9d50ea6101eae081
#
_entry.id   3e87717033bc8e1a9d50ea6101eae081
#
_cell.length_a   1.000
_cell.length_b   1.000
_cell.length_c   1.000
_cell.angle_alpha   90.00
_cell.angle_beta   90.00
_cell.angle_gamma   90.00
#
_symmetry.space_group_name_H-M   'P 1'
#
loop_
_entity.id
_entity.type
_entity.pdbx_description
1 polymer ?
#
loop_
_entity_poly.entity_id
_entity_poly.type
_entity_poly.pdbx_seq_one_letter_code
_entity_poly.pdbx_strand_id
1 'polypeptide(L)'
;MIEFLKGYEDYFGDWVWEMAIASLVTMELMLLSFILACALGLVIALMRISQFSVLSGLTKVYIGFFRGVPVLVILYWIYFAMPELGYKILLISSFTAAVLGLGIHGSAFLAEVFRSGIEALDQGQMEAALSLGM
;
A
#
# COMPACT_ATOMS: atom_id res chain seq x y z
N MET A 1 41.27 -9.96 -15.12
CA MET A 1 40.27 -9.12 -14.48
C MET A 1 39.95 -7.86 -15.28
N ILE A 2 40.93 -7.12 -15.78
CA ILE A 2 40.74 -5.92 -16.63
C ILE A 2 40.19 -6.24 -18.01
N GLU A 3 40.63 -7.35 -18.66
CA GLU A 3 40.06 -7.80 -19.94
C GLU A 3 38.63 -8.32 -19.83
N PHE A 4 38.27 -8.91 -18.69
CA PHE A 4 36.88 -9.31 -18.41
C PHE A 4 35.95 -8.10 -18.31
N LEU A 5 36.41 -7.00 -17.72
CA LEU A 5 35.62 -5.77 -17.59
C LEU A 5 35.46 -5.02 -18.93
N LYS A 6 36.44 -5.07 -19.81
CA LYS A 6 36.36 -4.44 -21.15
C LYS A 6 35.23 -5.03 -22.03
N GLY A 7 34.87 -6.29 -21.86
CA GLY A 7 33.76 -6.89 -22.58
C GLY A 7 32.36 -6.40 -22.15
N TYR A 8 32.27 -5.69 -21.06
CA TYR A 8 30.99 -5.13 -20.54
C TYR A 8 30.84 -3.61 -20.77
N GLU A 9 31.93 -2.91 -21.21
CA GLU A 9 31.87 -1.46 -21.45
C GLU A 9 30.84 -1.09 -22.52
N ASP A 10 30.69 -1.92 -23.56
CA ASP A 10 29.74 -1.69 -24.67
C ASP A 10 28.26 -1.85 -24.20
N TYR A 11 28.00 -2.65 -23.16
CA TYR A 11 26.66 -2.90 -22.63
C TYR A 11 26.29 -1.97 -21.47
N PHE A 12 27.25 -1.25 -20.91
CA PHE A 12 27.01 -0.43 -19.72
C PHE A 12 26.00 0.68 -19.97
N GLY A 13 26.05 1.31 -21.16
CA GLY A 13 25.09 2.35 -21.56
C GLY A 13 23.66 1.83 -21.65
N ASP A 14 23.48 0.65 -22.25
CA ASP A 14 22.17 0.02 -22.40
C ASP A 14 21.59 -0.37 -21.06
N TRP A 15 22.40 -0.96 -20.18
CA TRP A 15 21.95 -1.32 -18.82
C TRP A 15 21.53 -0.12 -17.99
N VAL A 16 22.30 0.98 -18.04
CA VAL A 16 21.95 2.23 -17.32
C VAL A 16 20.61 2.77 -17.83
N TRP A 17 20.41 2.73 -19.16
CA TRP A 17 19.15 3.18 -19.75
C TRP A 17 17.96 2.29 -19.35
N GLU A 18 18.10 0.98 -19.42
CA GLU A 18 17.07 0.03 -18.98
C GLU A 18 16.74 0.18 -17.49
N MET A 19 17.76 0.34 -16.64
CA MET A 19 17.59 0.61 -15.21
C MET A 19 16.87 1.92 -14.95
N ALA A 20 17.13 2.96 -15.73
CA ALA A 20 16.45 4.24 -15.61
C ALA A 20 14.95 4.11 -15.94
N ILE A 21 14.61 3.41 -17.04
CA ILE A 21 13.21 3.13 -17.40
C ILE A 21 12.52 2.29 -16.33
N ALA A 22 13.17 1.22 -15.87
CA ALA A 22 12.63 0.37 -14.81
C ALA A 22 12.39 1.15 -13.49
N SER A 23 13.27 2.11 -13.19
CA SER A 23 13.10 2.99 -12.03
C SER A 23 11.87 3.88 -12.15
N LEU A 24 11.58 4.42 -13.34
CA LEU A 24 10.37 5.21 -13.59
C LEU A 24 9.10 4.38 -13.36
N VAL A 25 9.06 3.15 -13.88
CA VAL A 25 7.93 2.22 -13.65
C VAL A 25 7.77 1.92 -12.16
N THR A 26 8.87 1.74 -11.44
CA THR A 26 8.85 1.51 -9.99
C THR A 26 8.30 2.73 -9.24
N MET A 27 8.69 3.94 -9.64
CA MET A 27 8.18 5.18 -9.05
C MET A 27 6.68 5.38 -9.32
N GLU A 28 6.23 5.08 -10.53
CA GLU A 28 4.81 5.14 -10.89
C GLU A 28 3.99 4.14 -10.05
N LEU A 29 4.46 2.90 -9.97
CA LEU A 29 3.84 1.85 -9.17
C LEU A 29 3.78 2.24 -7.68
N MET A 30 4.86 2.75 -7.14
CA MET A 30 4.92 3.23 -5.75
C MET A 30 3.92 4.34 -5.51
N LEU A 31 3.88 5.35 -6.37
CA LEU A 31 3.00 6.52 -6.22
C LEU A 31 1.51 6.11 -6.25
N LEU A 32 1.12 5.33 -7.25
CA LEU A 32 -0.28 4.87 -7.39
C LEU A 32 -0.70 3.97 -6.22
N SER A 33 0.17 3.03 -5.83
CA SER A 33 -0.11 2.16 -4.68
C SER A 33 -0.20 2.95 -3.38
N PHE A 34 0.65 3.96 -3.19
CA PHE A 34 0.65 4.80 -1.99
C PHE A 34 -0.61 5.68 -1.91
N ILE A 35 -1.03 6.29 -3.02
CA ILE A 35 -2.29 7.07 -3.06
C ILE A 35 -3.48 6.17 -2.70
N LEU A 36 -3.54 4.97 -3.28
CA LEU A 36 -4.59 4.00 -2.96
C LEU A 36 -4.54 3.58 -1.49
N ALA A 37 -3.34 3.30 -0.97
CA ALA A 37 -3.14 2.93 0.43
C ALA A 37 -3.55 4.05 1.39
N CYS A 38 -3.24 5.30 1.08
CA CYS A 38 -3.68 6.47 1.87
C CYS A 38 -5.20 6.61 1.88
N ALA A 39 -5.84 6.54 0.71
CA ALA A 39 -7.28 6.68 0.60
C ALA A 39 -8.03 5.60 1.37
N LEU A 40 -7.68 4.33 1.12
CA LEU A 40 -8.28 3.19 1.82
C LEU A 40 -7.92 3.19 3.32
N GLY A 41 -6.68 3.48 3.66
CA GLY A 41 -6.20 3.52 5.05
C GLY A 41 -6.92 4.55 5.89
N LEU A 42 -7.19 5.74 5.33
CA LEU A 42 -7.96 6.77 6.01
C LEU A 42 -9.42 6.31 6.27
N VAL A 43 -10.07 5.75 5.27
CA VAL A 43 -11.44 5.21 5.43
C VAL A 43 -11.47 4.13 6.51
N ILE A 44 -10.51 3.19 6.48
CA ILE A 44 -10.42 2.10 7.46
C ILE A 44 -10.13 2.66 8.87
N ALA A 45 -9.28 3.67 9.00
CA ALA A 45 -9.00 4.34 10.27
C ALA A 45 -10.26 4.98 10.86
N LEU A 46 -11.01 5.71 10.05
CA LEU A 46 -12.27 6.34 10.49
C LEU A 46 -13.32 5.29 10.91
N MET A 47 -13.45 4.20 10.14
CA MET A 47 -14.30 3.07 10.52
C MET A 47 -13.85 2.42 11.84
N ARG A 48 -12.55 2.38 12.08
CA ARG A 48 -11.93 1.78 13.26
C ARG A 48 -12.21 2.57 14.55
N ILE A 49 -12.28 3.91 14.45
CA ILE A 49 -12.57 4.83 15.56
C ILE A 49 -14.09 4.96 15.78
N SER A 50 -14.90 4.47 14.85
CA SER A 50 -16.36 4.56 14.93
C SER A 50 -16.90 3.88 16.20
N GLN A 51 -17.96 4.45 16.78
CA GLN A 51 -18.70 3.89 17.91
C GLN A 51 -19.47 2.60 17.57
N PHE A 52 -19.63 2.29 16.26
CA PHE A 52 -20.32 1.08 15.82
C PHE A 52 -19.39 -0.15 15.97
N SER A 53 -19.68 -1.00 16.95
CA SER A 53 -18.87 -2.20 17.26
C SER A 53 -18.65 -3.12 16.07
N VAL A 54 -19.62 -3.24 15.17
CA VAL A 54 -19.53 -4.07 13.97
C VAL A 54 -18.47 -3.54 13.01
N LEU A 55 -18.50 -2.22 12.71
CA LEU A 55 -17.51 -1.58 11.84
C LEU A 55 -16.11 -1.71 12.43
N SER A 56 -15.95 -1.36 13.69
CA SER A 56 -14.67 -1.47 14.39
C SER A 56 -14.18 -2.91 14.47
N GLY A 57 -15.08 -3.90 14.60
CA GLY A 57 -14.74 -5.31 14.56
C GLY A 57 -14.23 -5.79 13.21
N LEU A 58 -14.93 -5.44 12.12
CA LEU A 58 -14.53 -5.78 10.75
C LEU A 58 -13.15 -5.20 10.38
N THR A 59 -12.90 -3.95 10.75
CA THR A 59 -11.60 -3.31 10.48
C THR A 59 -10.46 -3.94 11.28
N LYS A 60 -10.71 -4.44 12.49
CA LYS A 60 -9.70 -5.21 13.26
C LYS A 60 -9.28 -6.48 12.51
N VAL A 61 -10.26 -7.22 11.99
CA VAL A 61 -9.99 -8.44 11.23
C VAL A 61 -9.23 -8.12 9.96
N TYR A 62 -9.66 -7.10 9.21
CA TYR A 62 -8.98 -6.63 8.00
C TYR A 62 -7.50 -6.28 8.29
N ILE A 63 -7.26 -5.39 9.25
CA ILE A 63 -5.92 -4.94 9.61
C ILE A 63 -5.06 -6.12 10.08
N GLY A 64 -5.60 -6.99 10.95
CA GLY A 64 -4.90 -8.17 11.44
C GLY A 64 -4.51 -9.12 10.33
N PHE A 65 -5.42 -9.38 9.38
CA PHE A 65 -5.17 -10.26 8.25
C PHE A 65 -4.07 -9.70 7.33
N PHE A 66 -4.25 -8.46 6.82
CA PHE A 66 -3.30 -7.91 5.85
C PHE A 66 -1.93 -7.58 6.43
N ARG A 67 -1.82 -7.32 7.72
CA ARG A 67 -0.52 -7.15 8.39
C ARG A 67 0.15 -8.49 8.75
N GLY A 68 -0.63 -9.55 8.86
CA GLY A 68 -0.11 -10.89 9.16
C GLY A 68 0.32 -11.69 7.94
N VAL A 69 -0.17 -11.34 6.75
CA VAL A 69 0.13 -12.05 5.50
C VAL A 69 1.27 -11.34 4.75
N PRO A 70 2.31 -12.07 4.30
CA PRO A 70 3.37 -11.49 3.47
C PRO A 70 2.79 -10.89 2.19
N VAL A 71 3.26 -9.68 1.83
CA VAL A 71 2.77 -8.96 0.63
C VAL A 71 2.89 -9.78 -0.66
N LEU A 72 3.95 -10.58 -0.78
CA LEU A 72 4.16 -11.44 -1.94
C LEU A 72 3.03 -12.45 -2.13
N VAL A 73 2.49 -13.00 -1.04
CA VAL A 73 1.36 -13.93 -1.06
C VAL A 73 0.10 -13.24 -1.57
N ILE A 74 -0.14 -11.99 -1.14
CA ILE A 74 -1.29 -11.19 -1.60
C ILE A 74 -1.19 -10.90 -3.09
N LEU A 75 0.00 -10.51 -3.58
CA LEU A 75 0.25 -10.24 -5.00
C LEU A 75 0.03 -11.50 -5.84
N TYR A 76 0.58 -12.64 -5.40
CA TYR A 76 0.39 -13.92 -6.07
C TYR A 76 -1.09 -14.32 -6.12
N TRP A 77 -1.82 -14.09 -5.04
CA TRP A 77 -3.24 -14.45 -4.94
C TRP A 77 -4.09 -13.60 -5.90
N ILE A 78 -3.85 -12.29 -5.95
CA ILE A 78 -4.60 -11.38 -6.83
C ILE A 78 -4.30 -11.67 -8.29
N TYR A 79 -3.04 -11.89 -8.64
CA TYR A 79 -2.65 -12.02 -10.05
C TYR A 79 -2.86 -13.41 -10.62
N PHE A 80 -2.61 -14.46 -9.84
CA PHE A 80 -2.68 -15.85 -10.33
C PHE A 80 -3.90 -16.61 -9.81
N ALA A 81 -4.14 -16.61 -8.51
CA ALA A 81 -5.13 -17.50 -7.92
C ALA A 81 -6.58 -17.05 -8.19
N MET A 82 -6.86 -15.75 -8.12
CA MET A 82 -8.23 -15.26 -8.31
C MET A 82 -8.77 -15.46 -9.74
N PRO A 83 -8.03 -15.23 -10.81
CA PRO A 83 -8.47 -15.56 -12.16
C PRO A 83 -8.79 -17.04 -12.36
N GLU A 84 -7.98 -17.94 -11.79
CA GLU A 84 -8.17 -19.40 -11.86
C GLU A 84 -9.45 -19.85 -11.14
N LEU A 85 -9.88 -19.15 -10.11
CA LEU A 85 -11.14 -19.40 -9.41
C LEU A 85 -12.39 -18.95 -10.19
N GLY A 86 -12.21 -18.49 -11.44
CA GLY A 86 -13.32 -18.08 -12.31
C GLY A 86 -13.73 -16.61 -12.17
N TYR A 87 -13.03 -15.82 -11.39
CA TYR A 87 -13.24 -14.38 -11.28
C TYR A 87 -12.61 -13.65 -12.47
N LYS A 88 -13.16 -13.89 -13.67
CA LYS A 88 -12.65 -13.32 -14.95
C LYS A 88 -12.54 -11.79 -14.96
N ILE A 89 -13.28 -11.10 -14.10
CA ILE A 89 -13.18 -9.64 -13.92
C ILE A 89 -11.81 -9.21 -13.38
N LEU A 90 -11.04 -10.14 -12.83
CA LEU A 90 -9.68 -9.94 -12.32
C LEU A 90 -8.58 -10.35 -13.32
N LEU A 91 -8.94 -10.57 -14.60
CA LEU A 91 -7.98 -10.63 -15.69
C LEU A 91 -7.41 -9.23 -15.95
N ILE A 92 -6.61 -8.76 -15.02
CA ILE A 92 -5.98 -7.44 -15.02
C ILE A 92 -4.49 -7.56 -15.35
N SER A 93 -3.88 -6.46 -15.80
CA SER A 93 -2.44 -6.44 -16.05
C SER A 93 -1.66 -6.68 -14.75
N SER A 94 -0.43 -7.20 -14.88
CA SER A 94 0.47 -7.39 -13.74
C SER A 94 0.72 -6.09 -12.98
N PHE A 95 0.84 -4.97 -13.69
CA PHE A 95 0.99 -3.65 -13.08
C PHE A 95 -0.23 -3.26 -12.24
N THR A 96 -1.45 -3.44 -12.77
CA THR A 96 -2.69 -3.15 -12.02
C THR A 96 -2.84 -4.06 -10.81
N ALA A 97 -2.53 -5.36 -10.95
CA ALA A 97 -2.53 -6.30 -9.83
C ALA A 97 -1.55 -5.89 -8.74
N ALA A 98 -0.37 -5.40 -9.13
CA ALA A 98 0.64 -4.91 -8.19
C ALA A 98 0.16 -3.64 -7.46
N VAL A 99 -0.42 -2.66 -8.19
CA VAL A 99 -0.98 -1.44 -7.58
C VAL A 99 -2.06 -1.78 -6.56
N LEU A 100 -3.00 -2.66 -6.92
CA LEU A 100 -4.08 -3.09 -6.03
C LEU A 100 -3.55 -3.85 -4.82
N GLY A 101 -2.68 -4.83 -5.04
CA GLY A 101 -2.14 -5.67 -3.95
C GLY A 101 -1.32 -4.86 -2.95
N LEU A 102 -0.41 -4.01 -3.44
CA LEU A 102 0.39 -3.13 -2.60
C LEU A 102 -0.48 -2.06 -1.91
N GLY A 103 -1.45 -1.49 -2.62
CA GLY A 103 -2.37 -0.50 -2.05
C GLY A 103 -3.24 -1.06 -0.93
N ILE A 104 -3.85 -2.23 -1.15
CA ILE A 104 -4.66 -2.92 -0.14
C ILE A 104 -3.80 -3.32 1.06
N HIS A 105 -2.64 -3.92 0.82
CA HIS A 105 -1.71 -4.30 1.89
C HIS A 105 -1.24 -3.08 2.68
N GLY A 106 -0.79 -2.01 1.99
CA GLY A 106 -0.32 -0.77 2.59
C GLY A 106 -1.39 -0.04 3.39
N SER A 107 -2.66 -0.12 2.95
CA SER A 107 -3.78 0.53 3.65
C SER A 107 -3.97 0.01 5.07
N ALA A 108 -3.68 -1.27 5.35
CA ALA A 108 -3.78 -1.83 6.69
C ALA A 108 -2.74 -1.23 7.66
N PHE A 109 -1.55 -0.89 7.18
CA PHE A 109 -0.53 -0.19 7.98
C PHE A 109 -0.89 1.28 8.16
N LEU A 110 -1.27 1.96 7.07
CA LEU A 110 -1.64 3.37 7.13
C LEU A 110 -2.90 3.61 7.98
N ALA A 111 -3.83 2.67 8.01
CA ALA A 111 -5.00 2.75 8.89
C ALA A 111 -4.61 2.87 10.36
N GLU A 112 -3.64 2.09 10.82
CA GLU A 112 -3.14 2.20 12.21
C GLU A 112 -2.34 3.48 12.44
N VAL A 113 -1.57 3.94 11.45
CA VAL A 113 -0.86 5.23 11.52
C VAL A 113 -1.84 6.39 11.68
N PHE A 114 -2.87 6.44 10.82
CA PHE A 114 -3.91 7.48 10.90
C PHE A 114 -4.70 7.41 12.21
N ARG A 115 -5.11 6.19 12.62
CA ARG A 115 -5.80 5.99 13.89
C ARG A 115 -4.96 6.49 15.06
N SER A 116 -3.70 6.09 15.14
CA SER A 116 -2.82 6.50 16.23
C SER A 116 -2.57 8.01 16.24
N GLY A 117 -2.46 8.64 15.07
CA GLY A 117 -2.35 10.09 14.96
C GLY A 117 -3.58 10.82 15.45
N ILE A 118 -4.79 10.33 15.12
CA ILE A 118 -6.05 10.93 15.56
C ILE A 118 -6.23 10.75 17.08
N GLU A 119 -5.96 9.55 17.61
CA GLU A 119 -6.11 9.26 19.03
C GLU A 119 -5.01 9.87 19.91
N ALA A 120 -3.89 10.30 19.33
CA ALA A 120 -2.81 10.98 20.06
C ALA A 120 -3.15 12.43 20.45
N LEU A 121 -4.23 13.01 19.92
CA LEU A 121 -4.69 14.32 20.31
C LEU A 121 -5.28 14.25 21.74
N ASP A 122 -4.62 14.90 22.67
CA ASP A 122 -5.04 14.97 24.06
C ASP A 122 -6.38 15.70 24.16
N GLN A 123 -7.33 15.14 24.92
CA GLN A 123 -8.64 15.76 25.15
C GLN A 123 -8.51 17.18 25.69
N GLY A 124 -7.50 17.45 26.52
CA GLY A 124 -7.19 18.79 27.02
C GLY A 124 -6.87 19.82 25.95
N GLN A 125 -6.25 19.40 24.83
CA GLN A 125 -6.01 20.30 23.69
C GLN A 125 -7.31 20.64 22.95
N MET A 126 -8.20 19.68 22.82
CA MET A 126 -9.53 19.89 22.23
C MET A 126 -10.37 20.83 23.09
N GLU A 127 -10.38 20.64 24.41
CA GLU A 127 -11.10 21.50 25.35
C GLU A 127 -10.52 22.92 25.34
N ALA A 128 -9.20 23.07 25.28
CA ALA A 128 -8.55 24.38 25.19
C ALA A 128 -8.92 25.11 23.89
N ALA A 129 -8.91 24.39 22.74
CA ALA A 129 -9.32 24.97 21.46
C ALA A 129 -10.78 25.40 21.45
N LEU A 130 -11.69 24.59 21.99
CA LEU A 130 -13.09 24.93 22.13
C LEU A 130 -13.32 26.15 23.05
N SER A 131 -12.51 26.29 24.11
CA SER A 131 -12.56 27.44 25.02
C SER A 131 -12.16 28.76 24.35
N LEU A 132 -11.32 28.67 23.29
CA LEU A 132 -10.88 29.79 22.46
C LEU A 132 -11.82 30.06 21.27
N GLY A 133 -12.93 29.32 21.15
CA GLY A 133 -13.90 29.46 20.06
C GLY A 133 -13.45 28.85 18.71
N MET A 134 -12.53 27.93 18.73
CA MET A 134 -12.04 27.21 17.53
C MET A 134 -12.89 25.98 17.24
#